data_92611aa0f606ba42fd6026322ab4805b
#
_entry.id   92611aa0f606ba42fd6026322ab4805b
#
_cell.length_a   1.000
_cell.length_b   1.000
_cell.length_c   1.000
_cell.angle_alpha   90.00
_cell.angle_beta   90.00
_cell.angle_gamma   90.00
#
_symmetry.space_group_name_H-M   'P 1'
#
loop_
_entity.id
_entity.type
_entity.pdbx_description
1 polymer ?
#
loop_
_entity_poly.entity_id
_entity_poly.type
_entity_poly.pdbx_seq_one_letter_code
_entity_poly.pdbx_strand_id
1 'polypeptide(L)'
;MIIENHKIITDEDLIYAQTIWDFLSIQDPIQKSDLIFVLCSHDLRVAEYAVELYNRGFANYILFSGGLNFFTKNIFPLSEAQSFANLAIENGIPKEFLIIEDKSTNTGENIQFSKLLLNSLNLNFDNIIALQKPSMTLRIKLSLNKQWNDCKFVISSPNYSLFDAPHSHINLFMIINEIVGDLQRIIEYPKLGFQTETYIPEYILMAYNFLIKNGYNLHLCK
;
A
#
# COMPACT_ATOMS: atom_id res chain seq x y z
N MET A 1 -14.94 21.82 8.82
CA MET A 1 -15.57 21.67 7.49
C MET A 1 -14.51 21.92 6.43
N ILE A 2 -14.23 20.95 5.58
CA ILE A 2 -13.24 21.01 4.47
C ILE A 2 -14.01 20.95 3.15
N ILE A 3 -13.65 21.78 2.16
CA ILE A 3 -14.29 21.76 0.83
C ILE A 3 -13.24 21.34 -0.19
N GLU A 4 -13.45 20.19 -0.82
CA GLU A 4 -12.58 19.64 -1.86
C GLU A 4 -13.41 19.01 -2.99
N ASN A 5 -12.96 19.16 -4.23
CA ASN A 5 -13.65 18.63 -5.42
C ASN A 5 -15.15 19.01 -5.47
N HIS A 6 -15.49 20.23 -5.07
CA HIS A 6 -16.87 20.72 -4.96
C HIS A 6 -17.73 19.98 -3.91
N LYS A 7 -17.13 19.17 -3.05
CA LYS A 7 -17.79 18.48 -1.95
C LYS A 7 -17.40 19.08 -0.61
N ILE A 8 -18.38 19.24 0.25
CA ILE A 8 -18.17 19.54 1.67
C ILE A 8 -17.89 18.22 2.37
N ILE A 9 -16.71 18.09 2.97
CA ILE A 9 -16.36 16.99 3.87
C ILE A 9 -16.84 17.39 5.27
N THR A 10 -17.82 16.69 5.81
CA THR A 10 -18.39 16.96 7.12
C THR A 10 -17.55 16.33 8.23
N ASP A 11 -17.76 16.79 9.46
CA ASP A 11 -17.13 16.17 10.64
C ASP A 11 -17.56 14.70 10.81
N GLU A 12 -18.79 14.37 10.41
CA GLU A 12 -19.29 12.99 10.42
C GLU A 12 -18.58 12.12 9.37
N ASP A 13 -18.37 12.64 8.14
CA ASP A 13 -17.55 11.96 7.13
C ASP A 13 -16.14 11.65 7.66
N LEU A 14 -15.54 12.60 8.39
CA LEU A 14 -14.19 12.44 8.97
C LEU A 14 -14.16 11.37 10.08
N ILE A 15 -15.16 11.31 10.93
CA ILE A 15 -15.28 10.28 11.97
C ILE A 15 -15.35 8.89 11.34
N TYR A 16 -16.20 8.69 10.35
CA TYR A 16 -16.31 7.40 9.66
C TYR A 16 -15.08 7.07 8.81
N ALA A 17 -14.47 8.07 8.19
CA ALA A 17 -13.21 7.87 7.45
C ALA A 17 -12.08 7.45 8.40
N GLN A 18 -11.95 8.09 9.58
CA GLN A 18 -10.98 7.69 10.60
C GLN A 18 -11.22 6.26 11.10
N THR A 19 -12.50 5.89 11.30
CA THR A 19 -12.88 4.54 11.71
C THR A 19 -12.40 3.48 10.72
N ILE A 20 -12.55 3.72 9.41
CA ILE A 20 -12.05 2.82 8.37
C ILE A 20 -10.53 2.85 8.30
N TRP A 21 -9.91 4.05 8.38
CA TRP A 21 -8.47 4.21 8.38
C TRP A 21 -7.79 3.38 9.47
N ASP A 22 -8.29 3.46 10.70
CA ASP A 22 -7.76 2.73 11.85
C ASP A 22 -7.88 1.21 11.68
N PHE A 23 -8.97 0.74 11.09
CA PHE A 23 -9.16 -0.69 10.77
C PHE A 23 -8.18 -1.18 9.70
N LEU A 24 -7.91 -0.37 8.70
CA LEU A 24 -7.01 -0.73 7.58
C LEU A 24 -5.53 -0.63 7.95
N SER A 25 -5.20 0.28 8.90
CA SER A 25 -3.82 0.62 9.24
C SER A 25 -3.29 -0.29 10.34
N ILE A 26 -2.64 -1.37 9.95
CA ILE A 26 -2.01 -2.31 10.87
C ILE A 26 -0.49 -2.23 10.76
N GLN A 27 0.20 -2.51 11.86
CA GLN A 27 1.66 -2.60 11.88
C GLN A 27 2.10 -3.77 12.76
N ASP A 28 2.99 -4.60 12.20
CA ASP A 28 3.69 -5.61 12.97
C ASP A 28 4.98 -4.99 13.56
N PRO A 29 5.48 -5.46 14.72
CA PRO A 29 6.77 -5.04 15.23
C PRO A 29 7.89 -5.32 14.22
N ILE A 30 8.64 -4.29 13.84
CA ILE A 30 9.76 -4.43 12.89
C ILE A 30 10.85 -5.31 13.50
N GLN A 31 11.30 -6.26 12.71
CA GLN A 31 12.42 -7.15 13.05
C GLN A 31 13.32 -7.33 11.83
N LYS A 32 14.59 -7.73 12.09
CA LYS A 32 15.56 -7.96 11.02
C LYS A 32 15.04 -9.04 10.05
N SER A 33 15.13 -8.75 8.78
CA SER A 33 14.62 -9.56 7.68
C SER A 33 15.63 -9.64 6.55
N ASP A 34 15.34 -10.43 5.53
CA ASP A 34 16.24 -10.63 4.38
C ASP A 34 16.04 -9.55 3.32
N LEU A 35 14.80 -9.09 3.15
CA LEU A 35 14.35 -8.20 2.10
C LEU A 35 13.35 -7.17 2.64
N ILE A 36 13.43 -5.93 2.17
CA ILE A 36 12.34 -4.95 2.23
C ILE A 36 11.61 -5.00 0.88
N PHE A 37 10.35 -5.42 0.89
CA PHE A 37 9.48 -5.47 -0.28
C PHE A 37 8.50 -4.31 -0.25
N VAL A 38 8.64 -3.37 -1.17
CA VAL A 38 7.78 -2.20 -1.31
C VAL A 38 6.80 -2.44 -2.44
N LEU A 39 5.52 -2.56 -2.11
CA LEU A 39 4.45 -2.50 -3.09
C LEU A 39 4.19 -1.02 -3.38
N CYS A 40 4.71 -0.52 -4.49
CA CYS A 40 4.72 0.91 -4.81
C CYS A 40 3.31 1.51 -5.00
N SER A 41 3.23 2.81 -4.97
CA SER A 41 2.00 3.59 -5.10
C SER A 41 2.32 5.04 -5.50
N HIS A 42 1.33 5.92 -5.44
CA HIS A 42 1.54 7.36 -5.64
C HIS A 42 2.31 8.07 -4.51
N ASP A 43 2.58 7.40 -3.38
CA ASP A 43 3.13 8.02 -2.16
C ASP A 43 4.60 7.65 -1.94
N LEU A 44 5.49 8.57 -2.27
CA LEU A 44 6.94 8.40 -2.16
C LEU A 44 7.44 8.29 -0.69
N ARG A 45 6.65 8.68 0.31
CA ARG A 45 7.01 8.50 1.73
C ARG A 45 7.24 7.03 2.09
N VAL A 46 6.64 6.10 1.33
CA VAL A 46 6.90 4.66 1.52
C VAL A 46 8.31 4.29 1.05
N ALA A 47 8.84 4.94 0.01
CA ALA A 47 10.24 4.77 -0.41
C ALA A 47 11.21 5.37 0.62
N GLU A 48 10.92 6.57 1.15
CA GLU A 48 11.72 7.20 2.22
C GLU A 48 11.80 6.29 3.44
N TYR A 49 10.69 5.68 3.83
CA TYR A 49 10.65 4.74 4.95
C TYR A 49 11.44 3.45 4.65
N ALA A 50 11.39 2.94 3.42
CA ALA A 50 12.21 1.80 3.02
C ALA A 50 13.72 2.11 3.12
N VAL A 51 14.13 3.32 2.70
CA VAL A 51 15.50 3.82 2.85
C VAL A 51 15.91 3.91 4.33
N GLU A 52 15.02 4.46 5.18
CA GLU A 52 15.27 4.51 6.63
C GLU A 52 15.53 3.10 7.20
N LEU A 53 14.66 2.14 6.90
CA LEU A 53 14.80 0.77 7.41
C LEU A 53 16.07 0.09 6.90
N TYR A 54 16.44 0.28 5.62
CA TYR A 54 17.68 -0.22 5.06
C TYR A 54 18.90 0.37 5.80
N ASN A 55 18.96 1.68 5.97
CA ASN A 55 20.05 2.37 6.65
C ASN A 55 20.19 1.97 8.14
N ARG A 56 19.08 1.56 8.76
CA ARG A 56 19.05 0.97 10.12
C ARG A 56 19.46 -0.50 10.15
N GLY A 57 19.75 -1.12 9.00
CA GLY A 57 20.22 -2.49 8.88
C GLY A 57 19.14 -3.56 9.08
N PHE A 58 17.87 -3.22 8.82
CA PHE A 58 16.77 -4.19 8.92
C PHE A 58 16.73 -5.20 7.78
N ALA A 59 17.28 -4.87 6.61
CA ALA A 59 17.48 -5.81 5.50
C ALA A 59 18.65 -5.35 4.62
N ASN A 60 19.15 -6.26 3.78
CA ASN A 60 20.27 -5.99 2.88
C ASN A 60 19.82 -5.62 1.45
N TYR A 61 18.57 -5.86 1.10
CA TYR A 61 18.00 -5.60 -0.22
C TYR A 61 16.67 -4.87 -0.10
N ILE A 62 16.37 -4.04 -1.11
CA ILE A 62 15.05 -3.44 -1.29
C ILE A 62 14.51 -3.85 -2.65
N LEU A 63 13.32 -4.44 -2.69
CA LEU A 63 12.55 -4.71 -3.90
C LEU A 63 11.45 -3.66 -4.01
N PHE A 64 11.49 -2.85 -5.06
CA PHE A 64 10.41 -1.97 -5.46
C PHE A 64 9.59 -2.63 -6.56
N SER A 65 8.26 -2.74 -6.38
CA SER A 65 7.36 -3.33 -7.36
C SER A 65 6.19 -2.39 -7.65
N GLY A 66 6.05 -2.04 -8.93
CA GLY A 66 4.99 -1.17 -9.44
C GLY A 66 5.31 -0.60 -10.82
N GLY A 67 4.49 -0.92 -11.81
CA GLY A 67 4.49 -0.27 -13.11
C GLY A 67 3.74 1.07 -13.07
N LEU A 68 3.29 1.56 -14.22
CA LEU A 68 2.37 2.70 -14.31
C LEU A 68 0.94 2.17 -14.40
N ASN A 69 0.07 2.67 -13.56
CA ASN A 69 -1.36 2.41 -13.61
C ASN A 69 -2.16 3.67 -13.97
N PHE A 70 -3.47 3.54 -14.04
CA PHE A 70 -4.35 4.66 -14.40
C PHE A 70 -4.17 5.90 -13.49
N PHE A 71 -3.89 5.71 -12.21
CA PHE A 71 -3.75 6.81 -11.23
C PHE A 71 -2.38 7.45 -11.29
N THR A 72 -1.31 6.66 -11.46
CA THR A 72 0.07 7.13 -11.32
C THR A 72 0.72 7.59 -12.61
N LYS A 73 0.15 7.25 -13.78
CA LYS A 73 0.67 7.69 -15.09
C LYS A 73 0.76 9.22 -15.30
N ASN A 74 0.00 9.99 -14.52
CA ASN A 74 0.03 11.46 -14.55
C ASN A 74 0.83 12.05 -13.38
N ILE A 75 1.32 11.22 -12.47
CA ILE A 75 2.11 11.61 -11.30
C ILE A 75 3.60 11.36 -11.57
N PHE A 76 3.93 10.20 -12.13
CA PHE A 76 5.31 9.81 -12.37
C PHE A 76 5.64 9.78 -13.87
N PRO A 77 6.85 10.26 -14.25
CA PRO A 77 7.35 10.15 -15.61
C PRO A 77 7.85 8.73 -15.95
N LEU A 78 8.14 7.91 -14.94
CA LEU A 78 8.62 6.54 -15.02
C LEU A 78 7.67 5.62 -14.27
N SER A 79 7.92 4.31 -14.27
CA SER A 79 7.18 3.37 -13.41
C SER A 79 7.25 3.79 -11.95
N GLU A 80 6.27 3.37 -11.14
CA GLU A 80 6.29 3.59 -9.70
C GLU A 80 7.58 3.04 -9.08
N ALA A 81 7.95 1.80 -9.43
CA ALA A 81 9.14 1.14 -8.93
C ALA A 81 10.43 1.90 -9.31
N GLN A 82 10.53 2.41 -10.55
CA GLN A 82 11.69 3.18 -10.95
C GLN A 82 11.76 4.53 -10.25
N SER A 83 10.62 5.20 -10.03
CA SER A 83 10.55 6.48 -9.31
C SER A 83 10.98 6.29 -7.84
N PHE A 84 10.52 5.21 -7.20
CA PHE A 84 10.92 4.84 -5.84
C PHE A 84 12.40 4.47 -5.74
N ALA A 85 12.91 3.70 -6.71
CA ALA A 85 14.32 3.34 -6.78
C ALA A 85 15.23 4.57 -6.99
N ASN A 86 14.83 5.52 -7.83
CA ASN A 86 15.59 6.76 -8.02
C ASN A 86 15.69 7.55 -6.71
N LEU A 87 14.58 7.70 -5.98
CA LEU A 87 14.59 8.32 -4.66
C LEU A 87 15.56 7.60 -3.70
N ALA A 88 15.55 6.26 -3.68
CA ALA A 88 16.46 5.49 -2.83
C ALA A 88 17.92 5.73 -3.22
N ILE A 89 18.25 5.76 -4.51
CA ILE A 89 19.61 6.04 -5.01
C ILE A 89 20.05 7.48 -4.63
N GLU A 90 19.18 8.47 -4.78
CA GLU A 90 19.44 9.85 -4.39
C GLU A 90 19.72 9.99 -2.87
N ASN A 91 19.14 9.07 -2.06
CA ASN A 91 19.38 8.96 -0.63
C ASN A 91 20.52 7.98 -0.26
N GLY A 92 21.37 7.61 -1.23
CA GLY A 92 22.63 6.91 -1.00
C GLY A 92 22.54 5.39 -0.98
N ILE A 93 21.41 4.79 -1.35
CA ILE A 93 21.32 3.32 -1.47
C ILE A 93 22.04 2.87 -2.74
N PRO A 94 23.06 1.98 -2.65
CA PRO A 94 23.74 1.47 -3.83
C PRO A 94 22.81 0.64 -4.72
N LYS A 95 22.94 0.82 -6.04
CA LYS A 95 22.04 0.20 -7.04
C LYS A 95 22.03 -1.32 -6.99
N GLU A 96 23.15 -1.93 -6.65
CA GLU A 96 23.31 -3.39 -6.54
C GLU A 96 22.45 -4.03 -5.43
N PHE A 97 21.94 -3.24 -4.50
CA PHE A 97 21.02 -3.71 -3.44
C PHE A 97 19.55 -3.42 -3.76
N LEU A 98 19.27 -2.83 -4.93
CA LEU A 98 17.92 -2.54 -5.39
C LEU A 98 17.47 -3.57 -6.43
N ILE A 99 16.28 -4.12 -6.23
CA ILE A 99 15.60 -5.01 -7.18
C ILE A 99 14.36 -4.25 -7.67
N ILE A 100 14.13 -4.22 -8.99
CA ILE A 100 13.06 -3.42 -9.59
C ILE A 100 12.15 -4.31 -10.41
N GLU A 101 10.87 -4.36 -10.05
CA GLU A 101 9.79 -4.94 -10.83
C GLU A 101 8.89 -3.79 -11.31
N ASP A 102 8.87 -3.51 -12.61
CA ASP A 102 8.25 -2.30 -13.19
C ASP A 102 7.09 -2.58 -14.14
N LYS A 103 6.49 -3.79 -14.08
CA LYS A 103 5.42 -4.22 -15.00
C LYS A 103 4.05 -4.31 -14.33
N SER A 104 4.00 -4.56 -13.03
CA SER A 104 2.76 -4.76 -12.29
C SER A 104 1.86 -3.51 -12.29
N THR A 105 0.56 -3.71 -12.37
CA THR A 105 -0.45 -2.64 -12.41
C THR A 105 -1.43 -2.70 -11.24
N ASN A 106 -1.30 -3.70 -10.38
CA ASN A 106 -2.15 -3.92 -9.21
C ASN A 106 -1.42 -4.77 -8.16
N THR A 107 -1.97 -4.80 -6.93
CA THR A 107 -1.36 -5.49 -5.78
C THR A 107 -1.10 -6.99 -6.02
N GLY A 108 -1.99 -7.68 -6.74
CA GLY A 108 -1.80 -9.10 -7.06
C GLY A 108 -0.60 -9.31 -7.99
N GLU A 109 -0.48 -8.48 -9.02
CA GLU A 109 0.66 -8.50 -9.94
C GLU A 109 1.96 -8.09 -9.26
N ASN A 110 1.94 -7.08 -8.34
CA ASN A 110 3.12 -6.76 -7.52
C ASN A 110 3.67 -8.03 -6.85
N ILE A 111 2.81 -8.83 -6.22
CA ILE A 111 3.21 -10.04 -5.52
C ILE A 111 3.71 -11.10 -6.50
N GLN A 112 2.93 -11.40 -7.54
CA GLN A 112 3.24 -12.48 -8.48
C GLN A 112 4.50 -12.19 -9.31
N PHE A 113 4.63 -10.98 -9.86
CA PHE A 113 5.78 -10.61 -10.70
C PHE A 113 7.05 -10.48 -9.86
N SER A 114 6.96 -10.01 -8.60
CA SER A 114 8.07 -10.00 -7.66
C SER A 114 8.58 -11.41 -7.37
N LYS A 115 7.68 -12.38 -7.10
CA LYS A 115 8.07 -13.80 -6.93
C LYS A 115 8.79 -14.34 -8.17
N LEU A 116 8.24 -14.10 -9.36
CA LEU A 116 8.84 -14.54 -10.62
C LEU A 116 10.21 -13.91 -10.84
N LEU A 117 10.35 -12.61 -10.57
CA LEU A 117 11.62 -11.90 -10.70
C LEU A 117 12.67 -12.46 -9.75
N LEU A 118 12.35 -12.61 -8.46
CA LEU A 118 13.27 -13.17 -7.46
C LEU A 118 13.71 -14.59 -7.85
N ASN A 119 12.80 -15.43 -8.29
CA ASN A 119 13.11 -16.77 -8.77
C ASN A 119 14.06 -16.73 -9.98
N SER A 120 13.84 -15.82 -10.94
CA SER A 120 14.70 -15.68 -12.13
C SER A 120 16.13 -15.21 -11.78
N LEU A 121 16.28 -14.49 -10.67
CA LEU A 121 17.56 -14.02 -10.12
C LEU A 121 18.20 -15.05 -9.18
N ASN A 122 17.57 -16.20 -8.94
CA ASN A 122 17.98 -17.20 -7.95
C ASN A 122 18.11 -16.60 -6.52
N LEU A 123 17.27 -15.62 -6.19
CA LEU A 123 17.20 -15.00 -4.85
C LEU A 123 16.03 -15.61 -4.09
N ASN A 124 16.33 -16.19 -2.93
CA ASN A 124 15.34 -16.75 -2.01
C ASN A 124 15.41 -16.01 -0.69
N PHE A 125 14.24 -15.56 -0.20
CA PHE A 125 14.10 -14.83 1.05
C PHE A 125 12.97 -15.46 1.87
N ASP A 126 13.25 -15.77 3.14
CA ASP A 126 12.29 -16.40 4.06
C ASP A 126 11.55 -15.38 4.91
N ASN A 127 12.20 -14.26 5.24
CA ASN A 127 11.66 -13.21 6.10
C ASN A 127 11.68 -11.89 5.33
N ILE A 128 10.52 -11.28 5.13
CA ILE A 128 10.34 -10.10 4.29
C ILE A 128 9.59 -9.01 5.06
N ILE A 129 10.12 -7.79 5.09
CA ILE A 129 9.36 -6.62 5.52
C ILE A 129 8.60 -6.11 4.30
N ALA A 130 7.26 -6.20 4.34
CA ALA A 130 6.41 -5.69 3.27
C ALA A 130 5.86 -4.31 3.65
N LEU A 131 6.08 -3.34 2.77
CA LEU A 131 5.76 -1.94 2.99
C LEU A 131 4.71 -1.43 2.00
N GLN A 132 3.78 -0.63 2.52
CA GLN A 132 2.81 0.14 1.75
C GLN A 132 2.36 1.37 2.58
N LYS A 133 1.47 2.21 2.01
CA LYS A 133 0.77 3.28 2.76
C LYS A 133 0.03 2.69 3.98
N PRO A 134 -0.15 3.45 5.08
CA PRO A 134 -0.84 2.94 6.27
C PRO A 134 -2.18 2.27 5.96
N SER A 135 -3.04 2.92 5.19
CA SER A 135 -4.37 2.40 4.82
C SER A 135 -4.36 1.13 3.96
N MET A 136 -3.21 0.75 3.41
CA MET A 136 -3.06 -0.44 2.57
C MET A 136 -2.51 -1.66 3.33
N THR A 137 -2.03 -1.49 4.56
CA THR A 137 -1.27 -2.53 5.27
C THR A 137 -2.09 -3.78 5.55
N LEU A 138 -3.35 -3.67 5.99
CA LEU A 138 -4.22 -4.83 6.14
C LEU A 138 -4.44 -5.53 4.80
N ARG A 139 -4.69 -4.78 3.75
CA ARG A 139 -4.95 -5.33 2.42
C ARG A 139 -3.76 -6.10 1.86
N ILE A 140 -2.53 -5.57 1.98
CA ILE A 140 -1.34 -6.30 1.53
C ILE A 140 -1.08 -7.55 2.38
N LYS A 141 -1.33 -7.51 3.70
CA LYS A 141 -1.23 -8.69 4.58
C LYS A 141 -2.12 -9.82 4.10
N LEU A 142 -3.39 -9.54 3.82
CA LEU A 142 -4.35 -10.52 3.35
C LEU A 142 -3.98 -11.08 1.97
N SER A 143 -3.46 -10.22 1.08
CA SER A 143 -3.00 -10.63 -0.25
C SER A 143 -1.74 -11.50 -0.19
N LEU A 144 -0.75 -11.13 0.61
CA LEU A 144 0.48 -11.89 0.80
C LEU A 144 0.20 -13.25 1.44
N ASN A 145 -0.63 -13.31 2.47
CA ASN A 145 -1.05 -14.56 3.10
C ASN A 145 -1.71 -15.53 2.12
N LYS A 146 -2.40 -15.02 1.11
CA LYS A 146 -3.05 -15.83 0.07
C LYS A 146 -2.11 -16.25 -1.04
N GLN A 147 -1.28 -15.32 -1.52
CA GLN A 147 -0.56 -15.46 -2.79
C GLN A 147 0.93 -15.78 -2.62
N TRP A 148 1.48 -15.56 -1.41
CA TRP A 148 2.89 -15.82 -1.09
C TRP A 148 3.03 -16.42 0.32
N ASN A 149 2.40 -17.55 0.56
CA ASN A 149 2.25 -18.17 1.87
C ASN A 149 3.48 -19.00 2.33
N ASP A 150 4.49 -19.12 1.52
CA ASP A 150 5.76 -19.79 1.77
C ASP A 150 6.84 -18.87 2.40
N CYS A 151 6.54 -17.56 2.56
CA CYS A 151 7.38 -16.58 3.25
C CYS A 151 6.73 -16.05 4.52
N LYS A 152 7.56 -15.55 5.44
CA LYS A 152 7.11 -14.79 6.61
C LYS A 152 7.16 -13.30 6.32
N PHE A 153 6.06 -12.62 6.53
CA PHE A 153 5.95 -11.18 6.31
C PHE A 153 5.79 -10.42 7.61
N VAL A 154 6.58 -9.35 7.74
CA VAL A 154 6.39 -8.27 8.71
C VAL A 154 5.76 -7.11 7.95
N ILE A 155 4.54 -6.73 8.30
CA ILE A 155 3.82 -5.67 7.61
C ILE A 155 4.07 -4.34 8.29
N SER A 156 4.46 -3.32 7.52
CA SER A 156 4.69 -1.99 8.07
C SER A 156 4.41 -0.87 7.06
N SER A 157 4.41 0.35 7.56
CA SER A 157 4.19 1.58 6.81
C SER A 157 4.91 2.75 7.45
N PRO A 158 5.16 3.85 6.73
CA PRO A 158 5.50 5.12 7.37
C PRO A 158 4.38 5.52 8.34
N ASN A 159 4.76 6.22 9.41
CA ASN A 159 3.82 6.60 10.47
C ASN A 159 3.24 7.99 10.18
N TYR A 160 2.05 8.03 9.61
CA TYR A 160 1.26 9.26 9.46
C TYR A 160 -0.25 8.96 9.60
N SER A 161 -1.00 9.97 9.99
CA SER A 161 -2.46 9.87 10.21
C SER A 161 -3.24 10.02 8.91
N LEU A 162 -4.57 9.80 8.96
CA LEU A 162 -5.50 10.13 7.87
C LEU A 162 -5.36 11.60 7.42
N PHE A 163 -5.17 12.53 8.37
CA PHE A 163 -5.08 13.96 8.07
C PHE A 163 -3.73 14.37 7.48
N ASP A 164 -2.68 13.57 7.70
CA ASP A 164 -1.36 13.76 7.10
C ASP A 164 -1.18 12.98 5.78
N ALA A 165 -2.17 12.13 5.43
CA ALA A 165 -2.15 11.33 4.22
C ALA A 165 -2.20 12.16 2.91
N PRO A 166 -2.95 13.28 2.83
CA PRO A 166 -2.93 14.14 1.65
C PRO A 166 -1.52 14.63 1.30
N HIS A 167 -1.26 14.79 0.00
CA HIS A 167 0.00 15.33 -0.52
C HIS A 167 -0.24 16.06 -1.85
N SER A 168 0.81 16.54 -2.54
CA SER A 168 0.71 17.42 -3.71
C SER A 168 -0.23 16.95 -4.84
N HIS A 169 -0.46 15.65 -4.96
CA HIS A 169 -1.28 15.07 -6.03
C HIS A 169 -2.60 14.46 -5.56
N ILE A 170 -2.76 14.22 -4.26
CA ILE A 170 -3.90 13.50 -3.68
C ILE A 170 -4.41 14.28 -2.47
N ASN A 171 -5.65 14.75 -2.55
CA ASN A 171 -6.30 15.48 -1.45
C ASN A 171 -7.08 14.54 -0.53
N LEU A 172 -7.63 15.07 0.58
CA LEU A 172 -8.32 14.28 1.59
C LEU A 172 -9.58 13.59 1.02
N PHE A 173 -10.31 14.24 0.12
CA PHE A 173 -11.48 13.63 -0.53
C PHE A 173 -11.06 12.36 -1.30
N MET A 174 -9.96 12.39 -2.02
CA MET A 174 -9.44 11.23 -2.75
C MET A 174 -8.95 10.14 -1.78
N ILE A 175 -8.27 10.50 -0.68
CA ILE A 175 -7.87 9.54 0.37
C ILE A 175 -9.09 8.81 0.95
N ILE A 176 -10.20 9.52 1.22
CA ILE A 176 -11.42 8.88 1.73
C ILE A 176 -11.99 7.91 0.67
N ASN A 177 -11.99 8.27 -0.61
CA ASN A 177 -12.40 7.36 -1.67
C ASN A 177 -11.49 6.13 -1.76
N GLU A 178 -10.18 6.29 -1.59
CA GLU A 178 -9.22 5.17 -1.60
C GLU A 178 -9.53 4.17 -0.47
N ILE A 179 -9.66 4.63 0.77
CA ILE A 179 -9.91 3.73 1.91
C ILE A 179 -11.25 3.01 1.81
N VAL A 180 -12.28 3.67 1.26
CA VAL A 180 -13.57 3.03 0.97
C VAL A 180 -13.40 1.94 -0.08
N GLY A 181 -12.67 2.20 -1.16
CA GLY A 181 -12.37 1.22 -2.19
C GLY A 181 -11.48 0.07 -1.71
N ASP A 182 -10.53 0.34 -0.80
CA ASP A 182 -9.67 -0.68 -0.21
C ASP A 182 -10.45 -1.60 0.72
N LEU A 183 -11.39 -1.06 1.51
CA LEU A 183 -12.28 -1.87 2.34
C LEU A 183 -13.23 -2.72 1.49
N GLN A 184 -13.76 -2.21 0.37
CA GLN A 184 -14.54 -3.03 -0.56
C GLN A 184 -13.74 -4.24 -1.06
N ARG A 185 -12.48 -4.04 -1.41
CA ARG A 185 -11.60 -5.13 -1.86
C ARG A 185 -11.33 -6.16 -0.76
N ILE A 186 -11.26 -5.75 0.48
CA ILE A 186 -11.16 -6.68 1.63
C ILE A 186 -12.43 -7.51 1.78
N ILE A 187 -13.61 -6.94 1.49
CA ILE A 187 -14.89 -7.64 1.53
C ILE A 187 -15.04 -8.64 0.36
N GLU A 188 -14.65 -8.23 -0.85
CA GLU A 188 -14.98 -8.97 -2.08
C GLU A 188 -13.86 -9.92 -2.55
N TYR A 189 -12.61 -9.55 -2.37
CA TYR A 189 -11.48 -10.29 -2.93
C TYR A 189 -11.22 -11.68 -2.34
N PRO A 190 -11.59 -11.99 -1.08
CA PRO A 190 -11.56 -13.37 -0.60
C PRO A 190 -12.43 -14.32 -1.45
N LYS A 191 -13.63 -13.88 -1.85
CA LYS A 191 -14.56 -14.65 -2.72
C LYS A 191 -13.96 -14.93 -4.10
N LEU A 192 -13.08 -14.04 -4.56
CA LEU A 192 -12.38 -14.16 -5.85
C LEU A 192 -11.04 -14.90 -5.74
N GLY A 193 -10.64 -15.31 -4.54
CA GLY A 193 -9.40 -16.04 -4.30
C GLY A 193 -8.14 -15.16 -4.29
N PHE A 194 -8.26 -13.84 -4.23
CA PHE A 194 -7.12 -12.91 -4.25
C PHE A 194 -6.54 -12.60 -2.86
N GLN A 195 -7.34 -12.79 -1.81
CA GLN A 195 -6.98 -12.49 -0.42
C GLN A 195 -7.48 -13.60 0.52
N THR A 196 -6.90 -13.68 1.71
CA THR A 196 -7.48 -14.45 2.81
C THR A 196 -8.65 -13.67 3.42
N GLU A 197 -9.62 -14.40 4.01
CA GLU A 197 -10.71 -13.78 4.75
C GLU A 197 -10.22 -13.13 6.05
N THR A 198 -10.93 -12.09 6.48
CA THR A 198 -10.76 -11.48 7.80
C THR A 198 -12.12 -11.09 8.37
N TYR A 199 -12.20 -11.03 9.71
CA TYR A 199 -13.40 -10.55 10.37
C TYR A 199 -13.49 -9.02 10.22
N ILE A 200 -14.63 -8.52 9.75
CA ILE A 200 -14.93 -7.09 9.64
C ILE A 200 -16.04 -6.77 10.65
N PRO A 201 -15.77 -5.97 11.69
CA PRO A 201 -16.77 -5.57 12.66
C PRO A 201 -17.93 -4.81 12.04
N GLU A 202 -19.13 -4.93 12.62
CA GLU A 202 -20.35 -4.28 12.10
C GLU A 202 -20.21 -2.75 12.02
N TYR A 203 -19.54 -2.12 12.98
CA TYR A 203 -19.34 -0.67 12.97
C TYR A 203 -18.45 -0.19 11.80
N ILE A 204 -17.55 -1.04 11.29
CA ILE A 204 -16.77 -0.78 10.07
C ILE A 204 -17.68 -0.83 8.83
N LEU A 205 -18.59 -1.82 8.77
CA LEU A 205 -19.56 -1.91 7.67
C LEU A 205 -20.55 -0.74 7.70
N MET A 206 -20.92 -0.26 8.88
CA MET A 206 -21.74 0.94 9.02
C MET A 206 -21.00 2.19 8.48
N ALA A 207 -19.73 2.37 8.86
CA ALA A 207 -18.90 3.48 8.35
C ALA A 207 -18.75 3.41 6.82
N TYR A 208 -18.49 2.22 6.27
CA TYR A 208 -18.39 1.97 4.84
C TYR A 208 -19.68 2.37 4.09
N ASN A 209 -20.83 1.88 4.55
CA ASN A 209 -22.12 2.17 3.93
C ASN A 209 -22.48 3.65 4.00
N PHE A 210 -22.15 4.31 5.13
CA PHE A 210 -22.35 5.74 5.30
C PHE A 210 -21.54 6.54 4.28
N LEU A 211 -20.26 6.28 4.16
CA LEU A 211 -19.39 7.01 3.22
C LEU A 211 -19.80 6.77 1.76
N ILE A 212 -20.17 5.56 1.38
CA ILE A 212 -20.70 5.30 0.01
C ILE A 212 -21.96 6.12 -0.24
N LYS A 213 -22.93 6.11 0.69
CA LYS A 213 -24.17 6.89 0.59
C LYS A 213 -23.87 8.38 0.47
N ASN A 214 -22.80 8.85 1.09
CA ASN A 214 -22.36 10.25 1.03
C ASN A 214 -21.45 10.52 -0.19
N GLY A 215 -21.36 9.61 -1.16
CA GLY A 215 -20.72 9.85 -2.47
C GLY A 215 -19.22 9.59 -2.51
N TYR A 216 -18.65 8.87 -1.53
CA TYR A 216 -17.26 8.38 -1.57
C TYR A 216 -17.22 7.01 -2.27
N ASN A 217 -17.35 7.00 -3.61
CA ASN A 217 -17.51 5.79 -4.40
C ASN A 217 -16.63 5.75 -5.67
N LEU A 218 -15.67 6.67 -5.81
CA LEU A 218 -14.84 6.80 -7.02
C LEU A 218 -13.84 5.66 -7.19
N HIS A 219 -13.44 4.99 -6.10
CA HIS A 219 -12.48 3.89 -6.10
C HIS A 219 -13.13 2.51 -5.92
N LEU A 220 -14.46 2.43 -5.97
CA LEU A 220 -15.16 1.14 -5.93
C LEU A 220 -14.86 0.31 -7.19
N CYS A 221 -14.68 -1.00 -6.99
CA CYS A 221 -14.65 -1.97 -8.08
C CYS A 221 -16.04 -2.04 -8.73
N LYS A 222 -16.08 -2.12 -10.05
CA LYS A 222 -17.29 -2.33 -10.83
C LYS A 222 -17.62 -3.81 -10.92
#